data_f20460af3552a2f039f0db0f84aa40f6
#
_entry.id   f20460af3552a2f039f0db0f84aa40f6
#
_cell.length_a   1.000
_cell.length_b   1.000
_cell.length_c   1.000
_cell.angle_alpha   90.00
_cell.angle_beta   90.00
_cell.angle_gamma   90.00
#
_symmetry.space_group_name_H-M   'P 1'
#
loop_
_entity.id
_entity.type
_entity.pdbx_description
1 polymer ?
#
loop_
_entity_poly.entity_id
_entity_poly.type
_entity_poly.pdbx_seq_one_letter_code
_entity_poly.pdbx_strand_id
1 'polypeptide(L)'
;MLERTSKEVDRRGFLRLVGALTTATAIAGSVAACGGPSSTAAGSTSGGDAKGGSNGTIEAGISYALSTGFDPMTSSGATPVAANLPVFEGLVDLDPATREPYAALATAMPQQVDDTTWRAQLRSGATFHDGSPVTAEDVVFSFTRILDPANSSLIVQFLPFLDTVTAVDPNTVEFKLKYAFPLFATRISVVKVVPKKVVEADQKAFDAKPTGSGPYKVVEATRQDKIAFQRHDAYNGPRPAKAATMVWRLTSDPTARVSSLVSGRVQAIEDVPYVDVAGLKGKAVTESVESFGNLFLMFNFARKPFDDKRVRQALHYALDVDKIVATAMYGNGVASTSYLQPSHPGYHQAATVYGHDPEKAKALLAEAGASGLSVTLLTTNTGWVNDIAPLIKESWDAVGVKTTLDIGDSSGQYKKVDAGDFGVMAAPGDPSVFGNDVDLLLRWFYGEGVWTTKRFRWAGSPEDQQVRGLLDQAARTADPAARSALWNQVIDLVAEQAVLYPVVHRKLPTAWSDKKLAGFKPLPTTGLSFLGVSAA
;
A
#
# COMPACT_ATOMS: atom_id res chain seq x y z
N MET A 1 55.06 12.18 7.05
CA MET A 1 55.52 12.07 8.47
C MET A 1 54.47 12.78 9.32
N LEU A 2 53.57 12.02 9.90
CA LEU A 2 52.82 12.31 11.13
C LEU A 2 51.88 11.11 11.35
N GLU A 3 52.36 10.20 12.18
CA GLU A 3 51.62 9.03 12.68
C GLU A 3 50.45 9.47 13.56
N ARG A 4 49.28 8.85 13.33
CA ARG A 4 48.18 8.85 14.30
C ARG A 4 48.05 7.47 14.90
N THR A 5 48.49 7.35 16.12
CA THR A 5 48.27 6.21 16.99
C THR A 5 46.82 6.12 17.41
N SER A 6 46.14 5.02 17.05
CA SER A 6 44.85 4.60 17.59
C SER A 6 45.07 3.91 18.93
N LYS A 7 44.50 4.43 20.02
CA LYS A 7 44.38 3.73 21.30
C LYS A 7 43.14 2.85 21.28
N GLU A 8 43.34 1.55 21.29
CA GLU A 8 42.31 0.55 21.62
C GLU A 8 41.94 0.69 23.11
N VAL A 9 40.62 0.77 23.36
CA VAL A 9 40.05 0.74 24.71
C VAL A 9 39.72 -0.71 25.06
N ASP A 10 40.46 -1.26 26.02
CA ASP A 10 40.33 -2.61 26.54
C ASP A 10 39.00 -2.82 27.29
N ARG A 11 38.35 -3.96 27.03
CA ARG A 11 37.05 -4.40 27.60
C ARG A 11 37.00 -4.42 29.15
N ARG A 12 38.11 -4.35 29.83
CA ARG A 12 38.20 -4.32 31.30
C ARG A 12 38.01 -2.93 31.92
N GLY A 13 38.10 -1.85 31.13
CA GLY A 13 37.88 -0.49 31.59
C GLY A 13 36.42 -0.07 31.69
N PHE A 14 35.52 -0.73 30.94
CA PHE A 14 34.10 -0.38 30.89
C PHE A 14 33.28 -0.85 32.11
N LEU A 15 33.75 -1.88 32.83
CA LEU A 15 33.01 -2.47 33.97
C LEU A 15 33.29 -1.80 35.32
N ARG A 16 34.10 -0.74 35.39
CA ARG A 16 34.41 -0.01 36.64
C ARG A 16 33.65 1.30 36.85
N LEU A 17 32.75 1.68 35.91
CA LEU A 17 32.04 2.97 36.00
C LEU A 17 30.53 2.86 36.33
N VAL A 18 30.04 1.68 36.70
CA VAL A 18 28.61 1.43 37.04
C VAL A 18 28.42 1.02 38.52
N GLY A 19 29.28 1.46 39.40
CA GLY A 19 29.20 1.09 40.79
C GLY A 19 29.39 2.26 41.75
N ALA A 20 28.49 3.24 41.78
CA ALA A 20 28.34 4.15 42.93
C ALA A 20 27.15 5.09 42.67
N LEU A 21 25.99 4.82 43.27
CA LEU A 21 25.04 5.77 43.84
C LEU A 21 23.73 5.04 44.24
N THR A 22 23.83 4.39 45.41
CA THR A 22 22.65 4.04 46.21
C THR A 22 22.83 4.66 47.58
N THR A 23 21.86 5.49 48.02
CA THR A 23 21.38 5.68 49.42
C THR A 23 20.27 6.70 49.37
N ALA A 24 19.04 6.31 49.59
CA ALA A 24 18.25 6.32 50.81
C ALA A 24 17.61 7.67 51.11
N THR A 25 16.30 7.71 51.10
CA THR A 25 15.54 8.12 52.34
C THR A 25 14.07 7.74 52.23
N ALA A 26 13.65 6.93 53.17
CA ALA A 26 12.26 6.65 53.51
C ALA A 26 11.80 7.65 54.55
N ILE A 27 10.54 8.13 54.47
CA ILE A 27 9.77 8.55 55.64
C ILE A 27 8.29 8.23 55.40
N ALA A 28 7.72 7.59 56.40
CA ALA A 28 6.37 7.08 56.55
C ALA A 28 5.40 8.12 57.13
N GLY A 29 4.14 7.78 57.12
CA GLY A 29 3.08 8.41 57.94
C GLY A 29 1.72 8.39 57.23
N SER A 30 0.91 7.48 57.45
CA SER A 30 -0.09 7.08 58.45
C SER A 30 -1.49 7.65 58.20
N VAL A 31 -2.38 6.74 57.82
CA VAL A 31 -3.63 6.26 58.48
C VAL A 31 -4.72 7.27 58.85
N ALA A 32 -5.93 7.06 58.34
CA ALA A 32 -7.26 6.96 58.98
C ALA A 32 -8.34 6.94 57.90
N ALA A 33 -9.10 5.96 57.67
CA ALA A 33 -10.13 5.18 58.36
C ALA A 33 -11.49 5.87 58.48
N CYS A 34 -12.51 5.16 57.94
CA CYS A 34 -13.91 5.07 58.34
C CYS A 34 -14.98 5.97 57.71
N GLY A 35 -15.99 5.29 57.17
CA GLY A 35 -17.37 5.68 57.28
C GLY A 35 -18.22 5.59 56.02
N GLY A 36 -18.92 4.46 55.77
CA GLY A 36 -20.13 4.44 54.95
C GLY A 36 -21.37 4.72 55.81
N PRO A 37 -22.62 4.56 55.40
CA PRO A 37 -23.15 3.88 54.21
C PRO A 37 -24.36 4.56 53.51
N SER A 38 -24.76 3.92 52.35
CA SER A 38 -26.14 3.78 51.82
C SER A 38 -26.98 5.00 51.44
N SER A 39 -27.51 5.03 50.25
CA SER A 39 -28.75 4.43 49.75
C SER A 39 -29.27 5.12 48.49
N THR A 40 -29.69 4.30 47.53
CA THR A 40 -30.85 4.43 46.63
C THR A 40 -31.14 5.72 45.85
N ALA A 41 -31.17 5.66 44.54
CA ALA A 41 -32.38 5.50 43.74
C ALA A 41 -32.18 5.81 42.27
N ALA A 42 -32.88 5.06 41.46
CA ALA A 42 -32.98 5.07 40.02
C ALA A 42 -33.31 6.44 39.41
N GLY A 43 -32.75 6.66 38.25
CA GLY A 43 -33.13 7.71 37.35
C GLY A 43 -32.58 7.42 35.96
N SER A 44 -33.39 6.74 35.14
CA SER A 44 -33.17 6.59 33.71
C SER A 44 -33.26 7.94 33.01
N THR A 45 -32.23 8.33 32.27
CA THR A 45 -32.39 9.26 31.15
C THR A 45 -31.35 8.97 30.08
N SER A 46 -31.89 8.55 28.95
CA SER A 46 -31.52 8.83 27.54
C SER A 46 -30.10 9.25 27.20
N GLY A 47 -29.53 8.44 26.32
CA GLY A 47 -28.69 8.75 25.19
C GLY A 47 -28.08 10.14 25.09
N GLY A 48 -26.79 10.19 25.41
CA GLY A 48 -25.89 11.18 24.92
C GLY A 48 -24.68 10.40 24.42
N ASP A 49 -24.49 10.38 23.11
CA ASP A 49 -23.27 9.84 22.49
C ASP A 49 -22.07 10.56 23.07
N ALA A 50 -21.41 9.91 24.00
CA ALA A 50 -20.16 10.39 24.56
C ALA A 50 -19.11 10.38 23.43
N LYS A 51 -18.65 11.56 23.02
CA LYS A 51 -17.39 11.79 22.34
C LYS A 51 -16.23 11.39 23.27
N GLY A 52 -16.15 10.12 23.65
CA GLY A 52 -15.16 9.58 24.55
C GLY A 52 -14.25 8.62 23.81
N GLY A 53 -13.24 9.16 23.10
CA GLY A 53 -12.11 8.35 22.69
C GLY A 53 -11.38 7.82 23.93
N SER A 54 -10.91 6.56 23.90
CA SER A 54 -10.04 6.03 24.96
C SER A 54 -8.75 6.84 25.02
N ASN A 55 -8.20 7.07 26.21
CA ASN A 55 -6.89 7.68 26.38
C ASN A 55 -5.74 6.68 26.11
N GLY A 56 -6.04 5.52 25.53
CA GLY A 56 -5.08 4.47 25.27
C GLY A 56 -4.14 4.78 24.10
N THR A 57 -3.05 4.03 24.08
CA THR A 57 -2.06 4.04 22.99
C THR A 57 -2.17 2.75 22.19
N ILE A 58 -2.22 2.85 20.87
CA ILE A 58 -2.07 1.72 19.96
C ILE A 58 -0.61 1.61 19.54
N GLU A 59 0.01 0.45 19.80
CA GLU A 59 1.34 0.10 19.31
C GLU A 59 1.23 -0.99 18.24
N ALA A 60 1.84 -0.76 17.07
CA ALA A 60 1.80 -1.70 15.95
C ALA A 60 3.19 -1.97 15.40
N GLY A 61 3.45 -3.20 14.95
CA GLY A 61 4.67 -3.59 14.25
C GLY A 61 4.47 -3.56 12.75
N ILE A 62 5.22 -2.70 12.06
CA ILE A 62 5.15 -2.48 10.62
C ILE A 62 6.37 -3.12 9.95
N SER A 63 6.16 -3.85 8.85
CA SER A 63 7.20 -4.65 8.19
C SER A 63 8.14 -3.83 7.31
N TYR A 64 7.68 -2.71 6.76
CA TYR A 64 8.44 -1.91 5.82
C TYR A 64 8.96 -0.62 6.46
N ALA A 65 10.16 -0.20 6.05
CA ALA A 65 10.71 1.09 6.44
C ALA A 65 9.94 2.26 5.81
N LEU A 66 10.09 3.45 6.37
CA LEU A 66 9.62 4.69 5.76
C LEU A 66 10.55 5.05 4.59
N SER A 67 10.21 4.58 3.39
CA SER A 67 11.06 4.63 2.19
C SER A 67 11.03 5.99 1.48
N THR A 68 9.89 6.69 1.52
CA THR A 68 9.70 8.05 0.97
C THR A 68 9.21 8.98 2.08
N GLY A 69 8.98 10.26 1.75
CA GLY A 69 8.23 11.17 2.60
C GLY A 69 6.73 10.88 2.60
N PHE A 70 5.98 11.78 3.19
CA PHE A 70 4.53 11.64 3.37
C PHE A 70 3.70 12.41 2.33
N ASP A 71 4.31 13.20 1.44
CA ASP A 71 3.53 13.95 0.45
C ASP A 71 2.69 12.97 -0.40
N PRO A 72 1.34 12.99 -0.33
CA PRO A 72 0.50 12.01 -0.99
C PRO A 72 0.62 12.02 -2.51
N MET A 73 1.14 13.10 -3.10
CA MET A 73 1.36 13.22 -4.53
C MET A 73 2.54 12.33 -5.02
N THR A 74 3.55 12.11 -4.17
CA THR A 74 4.82 11.45 -4.52
C THR A 74 5.13 10.20 -3.69
N SER A 75 4.37 9.95 -2.61
CA SER A 75 4.53 8.76 -1.77
C SER A 75 4.21 7.49 -2.55
N SER A 76 5.11 6.52 -2.55
CA SER A 76 4.95 5.24 -3.28
C SER A 76 5.31 4.00 -2.45
N GLY A 77 5.94 4.17 -1.29
CA GLY A 77 6.27 3.07 -0.40
C GLY A 77 5.06 2.59 0.41
N ALA A 78 5.04 1.31 0.79
CA ALA A 78 3.94 0.72 1.55
C ALA A 78 3.66 1.47 2.87
N THR A 79 4.70 1.74 3.66
CA THR A 79 4.56 2.41 4.96
C THR A 79 4.08 3.86 4.87
N PRO A 80 4.66 4.75 4.02
CA PRO A 80 4.17 6.13 3.94
C PRO A 80 2.75 6.21 3.36
N VAL A 81 2.39 5.36 2.38
CA VAL A 81 1.02 5.32 1.83
C VAL A 81 0.02 4.88 2.90
N ALA A 82 0.32 3.82 3.67
CA ALA A 82 -0.54 3.39 4.77
C ALA A 82 -0.62 4.44 5.90
N ALA A 83 0.51 5.11 6.23
CA ALA A 83 0.54 6.17 7.23
C ALA A 83 -0.28 7.40 6.82
N ASN A 84 -0.42 7.66 5.53
CA ASN A 84 -1.22 8.76 5.00
C ASN A 84 -2.73 8.55 5.19
N LEU A 85 -3.22 7.31 5.32
CA LEU A 85 -4.66 7.02 5.51
C LEU A 85 -5.27 7.73 6.74
N PRO A 86 -4.66 7.70 7.94
CA PRO A 86 -5.20 8.42 9.08
C PRO A 86 -4.84 9.92 9.13
N VAL A 87 -3.91 10.38 8.26
CA VAL A 87 -3.37 11.75 8.28
C VAL A 87 -4.08 12.68 7.31
N PHE A 88 -4.41 12.19 6.13
CA PHE A 88 -5.04 12.98 5.07
C PHE A 88 -6.43 12.47 4.73
N GLU A 89 -7.28 13.38 4.32
CA GLU A 89 -8.57 13.05 3.71
C GLU A 89 -8.60 13.53 2.25
N GLY A 90 -9.28 12.76 1.40
CA GLY A 90 -9.77 13.25 0.11
C GLY A 90 -11.15 13.87 0.25
N LEU A 91 -11.75 14.34 -0.84
CA LEU A 91 -13.19 14.62 -0.88
C LEU A 91 -13.98 13.33 -0.64
N VAL A 92 -13.53 12.28 -1.29
CA VAL A 92 -13.98 10.90 -1.14
C VAL A 92 -12.77 10.07 -0.73
N ASP A 93 -12.97 9.14 0.18
CA ASP A 93 -11.98 8.14 0.56
C ASP A 93 -12.55 6.73 0.40
N LEU A 94 -11.67 5.73 0.44
CA LEU A 94 -12.06 4.32 0.48
C LEU A 94 -11.94 3.79 1.91
N ASP A 95 -12.94 3.03 2.36
CA ASP A 95 -12.80 2.27 3.59
C ASP A 95 -11.58 1.34 3.48
N PRO A 96 -10.63 1.39 4.41
CA PRO A 96 -9.41 0.60 4.29
C PRO A 96 -9.63 -0.92 4.23
N ALA A 97 -10.67 -1.43 4.90
CA ALA A 97 -10.94 -2.86 4.97
C ALA A 97 -11.88 -3.35 3.87
N THR A 98 -12.97 -2.60 3.58
CA THR A 98 -13.99 -3.01 2.57
C THR A 98 -13.70 -2.46 1.18
N ARG A 99 -12.87 -1.43 1.06
CA ARG A 99 -12.57 -0.67 -0.16
C ARG A 99 -13.78 0.07 -0.75
N GLU A 100 -14.87 0.17 0.00
CA GLU A 100 -16.05 0.94 -0.39
C GLU A 100 -15.80 2.44 -0.27
N PRO A 101 -16.22 3.24 -1.28
CA PRO A 101 -16.05 4.68 -1.23
C PRO A 101 -17.01 5.34 -0.22
N TYR A 102 -16.53 6.38 0.44
CA TYR A 102 -17.35 7.22 1.33
C TYR A 102 -16.97 8.69 1.20
N ALA A 103 -17.93 9.59 1.45
CA ALA A 103 -17.67 11.01 1.55
C ALA A 103 -16.83 11.29 2.80
N ALA A 104 -15.65 11.88 2.62
CA ALA A 104 -14.71 12.20 3.70
C ALA A 104 -14.72 13.70 4.00
N LEU A 105 -14.02 14.54 3.24
CA LEU A 105 -14.14 16.00 3.35
C LEU A 105 -15.41 16.53 2.69
N ALA A 106 -15.97 15.82 1.71
CA ALA A 106 -17.25 16.19 1.13
C ALA A 106 -18.42 15.86 2.07
N THR A 107 -19.52 16.62 1.98
CA THR A 107 -20.77 16.36 2.72
C THR A 107 -21.51 15.12 2.21
N ALA A 108 -21.33 14.81 0.93
CA ALA A 108 -21.89 13.66 0.23
C ALA A 108 -20.97 13.29 -0.94
N MET A 109 -21.25 12.16 -1.61
CA MET A 109 -20.57 11.84 -2.87
C MET A 109 -20.77 12.96 -3.88
N PRO A 110 -19.73 13.29 -4.70
CA PRO A 110 -19.83 14.33 -5.72
C PRO A 110 -21.03 14.13 -6.63
N GLN A 111 -21.71 15.22 -6.96
CA GLN A 111 -22.89 15.21 -7.79
C GLN A 111 -22.55 15.55 -9.24
N GLN A 112 -23.03 14.77 -10.16
CA GLN A 112 -22.94 15.06 -11.59
C GLN A 112 -23.94 16.16 -11.95
N VAL A 113 -23.46 17.25 -12.58
CA VAL A 113 -24.28 18.38 -13.04
C VAL A 113 -24.66 18.20 -14.50
N ASP A 114 -23.69 17.77 -15.31
CA ASP A 114 -23.85 17.37 -16.72
C ASP A 114 -22.80 16.30 -17.05
N ASP A 115 -22.72 15.87 -18.32
CA ASP A 115 -21.82 14.79 -18.74
C ASP A 115 -20.36 15.00 -18.37
N THR A 116 -19.91 16.25 -18.27
CA THR A 116 -18.51 16.61 -18.01
C THR A 116 -18.32 17.50 -16.79
N THR A 117 -19.39 17.81 -16.05
CA THR A 117 -19.32 18.69 -14.88
C THR A 117 -19.76 17.98 -13.63
N TRP A 118 -18.93 18.06 -12.59
CA TRP A 118 -19.23 17.52 -11.26
C TRP A 118 -19.04 18.57 -10.20
N ARG A 119 -19.78 18.48 -9.10
CA ARG A 119 -19.65 19.35 -7.93
C ARG A 119 -19.52 18.54 -6.65
N ALA A 120 -18.71 19.06 -5.72
CA ALA A 120 -18.58 18.56 -4.36
C ALA A 120 -18.67 19.72 -3.38
N GLN A 121 -19.41 19.54 -2.28
CA GLN A 121 -19.52 20.50 -1.20
C GLN A 121 -18.72 20.00 -0.01
N LEU A 122 -17.88 20.87 0.59
CA LEU A 122 -17.08 20.57 1.77
C LEU A 122 -17.94 20.56 3.02
N ARG A 123 -17.64 19.65 3.97
CA ARG A 123 -18.27 19.67 5.29
C ARG A 123 -17.83 20.91 6.07
N SER A 124 -18.75 21.52 6.76
CA SER A 124 -18.50 22.71 7.56
C SER A 124 -17.59 22.42 8.75
N GLY A 125 -16.69 23.34 9.07
CA GLY A 125 -15.82 23.28 10.24
C GLY A 125 -14.69 22.23 10.15
N ALA A 126 -14.38 21.70 8.97
CA ALA A 126 -13.19 20.88 8.75
C ALA A 126 -11.92 21.72 8.92
N THR A 127 -10.95 21.22 9.68
CA THR A 127 -9.67 21.90 9.91
C THR A 127 -8.49 20.99 9.61
N PHE A 128 -7.38 21.58 9.20
CA PHE A 128 -6.09 20.91 9.17
C PHE A 128 -5.51 20.78 10.59
N HIS A 129 -4.45 19.96 10.72
CA HIS A 129 -3.78 19.69 12.00
C HIS A 129 -3.17 20.92 12.67
N ASP A 130 -2.91 21.99 11.92
CA ASP A 130 -2.44 23.29 12.41
C ASP A 130 -3.57 24.22 12.87
N GLY A 131 -4.83 23.78 12.73
CA GLY A 131 -6.04 24.52 13.11
C GLY A 131 -6.58 25.44 12.00
N SER A 132 -5.90 25.55 10.85
CA SER A 132 -6.42 26.30 9.71
C SER A 132 -7.64 25.60 9.09
N PRO A 133 -8.64 26.35 8.58
CA PRO A 133 -9.81 25.76 7.93
C PRO A 133 -9.43 25.08 6.60
N VAL A 134 -10.10 23.98 6.28
CA VAL A 134 -10.05 23.38 4.95
C VAL A 134 -11.00 24.14 4.04
N THR A 135 -10.51 24.61 2.88
CA THR A 135 -11.27 25.42 1.94
C THR A 135 -11.31 24.81 0.54
N ALA A 136 -12.21 25.30 -0.29
CA ALA A 136 -12.28 24.91 -1.71
C ALA A 136 -10.97 25.25 -2.45
N GLU A 137 -10.25 26.31 -2.04
CA GLU A 137 -8.95 26.65 -2.63
C GLU A 137 -7.87 25.59 -2.34
N ASP A 138 -7.88 24.97 -1.15
CA ASP A 138 -6.96 23.87 -0.82
C ASP A 138 -7.25 22.63 -1.68
N VAL A 139 -8.52 22.37 -1.96
CA VAL A 139 -8.92 21.31 -2.91
C VAL A 139 -8.42 21.62 -4.32
N VAL A 140 -8.71 22.82 -4.83
CA VAL A 140 -8.22 23.25 -6.16
C VAL A 140 -6.71 23.11 -6.25
N PHE A 141 -5.99 23.61 -5.25
CA PHE A 141 -4.53 23.49 -5.19
C PHE A 141 -4.08 22.03 -5.22
N SER A 142 -4.71 21.15 -4.44
CA SER A 142 -4.33 19.73 -4.34
C SER A 142 -4.48 19.01 -5.68
N PHE A 143 -5.52 19.28 -6.44
CA PHE A 143 -5.70 18.74 -7.79
C PHE A 143 -4.75 19.37 -8.80
N THR A 144 -4.63 20.71 -8.80
CA THR A 144 -3.81 21.44 -9.78
C THR A 144 -2.34 21.07 -9.67
N ARG A 145 -1.80 20.94 -8.44
CA ARG A 145 -0.41 20.53 -8.26
C ARG A 145 -0.12 19.11 -8.78
N ILE A 146 -1.10 18.22 -8.76
CA ILE A 146 -0.97 16.87 -9.31
C ILE A 146 -0.93 16.91 -10.84
N LEU A 147 -1.71 17.80 -11.46
CA LEU A 147 -1.77 17.94 -12.90
C LEU A 147 -0.56 18.69 -13.49
N ASP A 148 0.19 19.43 -12.67
CA ASP A 148 1.39 20.15 -13.11
C ASP A 148 2.54 19.16 -13.40
N PRO A 149 3.02 19.05 -14.65
CA PRO A 149 4.11 18.15 -15.01
C PRO A 149 5.42 18.41 -14.25
N ALA A 150 5.65 19.66 -13.81
CA ALA A 150 6.84 20.03 -13.05
C ALA A 150 6.95 19.29 -11.71
N ASN A 151 5.83 18.87 -11.15
CA ASN A 151 5.77 18.17 -9.86
C ASN A 151 6.02 16.66 -9.97
N SER A 152 6.09 16.08 -11.16
CA SER A 152 6.34 14.64 -11.38
C SER A 152 5.44 13.73 -10.53
N SER A 153 4.15 14.07 -10.46
CA SER A 153 3.17 13.36 -9.62
C SER A 153 2.98 11.90 -10.07
N LEU A 154 3.00 10.96 -9.12
CA LEU A 154 2.67 9.56 -9.38
C LEU A 154 1.15 9.36 -9.62
N ILE A 155 0.33 10.31 -9.18
CA ILE A 155 -1.13 10.23 -9.19
C ILE A 155 -1.73 10.73 -10.50
N VAL A 156 -1.00 11.56 -11.25
CA VAL A 156 -1.50 12.20 -12.50
C VAL A 156 -2.06 11.18 -13.51
N GLN A 157 -1.45 10.00 -13.61
CA GLN A 157 -1.88 8.93 -14.51
C GLN A 157 -3.28 8.41 -14.24
N PHE A 158 -3.82 8.65 -13.04
CA PHE A 158 -5.18 8.25 -12.65
C PHE A 158 -6.23 9.31 -12.95
N LEU A 159 -5.81 10.49 -13.42
CA LEU A 159 -6.67 11.65 -13.67
C LEU A 159 -6.66 12.13 -15.13
N PRO A 160 -6.54 11.25 -16.15
CA PRO A 160 -6.43 11.69 -17.55
C PRO A 160 -7.70 12.39 -18.04
N PHE A 161 -8.83 12.14 -17.42
CA PHE A 161 -10.14 12.71 -17.71
C PHE A 161 -10.29 14.15 -17.21
N LEU A 162 -9.48 14.58 -16.23
CA LEU A 162 -9.65 15.87 -15.57
C LEU A 162 -9.10 17.02 -16.43
N ASP A 163 -9.91 18.07 -16.60
CA ASP A 163 -9.55 19.29 -17.31
C ASP A 163 -9.22 20.41 -16.32
N THR A 164 -10.23 20.88 -15.59
CA THR A 164 -10.06 21.97 -14.62
C THR A 164 -10.80 21.70 -13.32
N VAL A 165 -10.29 22.30 -12.24
CA VAL A 165 -10.91 22.32 -10.92
C VAL A 165 -10.98 23.75 -10.45
N THR A 166 -12.17 24.21 -10.04
CA THR A 166 -12.41 25.59 -9.61
C THR A 166 -13.20 25.67 -8.32
N ALA A 167 -12.89 26.65 -7.48
CA ALA A 167 -13.71 27.00 -6.33
C ALA A 167 -14.88 27.88 -6.79
N VAL A 168 -16.10 27.39 -6.62
CA VAL A 168 -17.33 28.16 -6.93
C VAL A 168 -17.62 29.15 -5.80
N ASP A 169 -17.38 28.70 -4.59
CA ASP A 169 -17.43 29.47 -3.34
C ASP A 169 -16.47 28.83 -2.32
N PRO A 170 -16.30 29.37 -1.10
CA PRO A 170 -15.35 28.83 -0.12
C PRO A 170 -15.51 27.35 0.23
N ASN A 171 -16.69 26.77 0.00
CA ASN A 171 -17.02 25.39 0.39
C ASN A 171 -17.43 24.51 -0.80
N THR A 172 -17.54 25.05 -2.02
CA THR A 172 -18.01 24.31 -3.19
C THR A 172 -16.94 24.28 -4.27
N VAL A 173 -16.63 23.07 -4.73
CA VAL A 173 -15.65 22.81 -5.80
C VAL A 173 -16.39 22.26 -7.03
N GLU A 174 -16.07 22.80 -8.19
CA GLU A 174 -16.54 22.31 -9.49
C GLU A 174 -15.37 21.68 -10.26
N PHE A 175 -15.65 20.53 -10.84
CA PHE A 175 -14.73 19.78 -11.70
C PHE A 175 -15.27 19.78 -13.13
N LYS A 176 -14.42 20.18 -14.08
CA LYS A 176 -14.67 20.02 -15.51
C LYS A 176 -13.81 18.89 -16.03
N LEU A 177 -14.45 18.00 -16.79
CA LEU A 177 -13.80 16.83 -17.39
C LEU A 177 -13.63 17.05 -18.89
N LYS A 178 -12.55 16.52 -19.45
CA LYS A 178 -12.28 16.50 -20.90
C LYS A 178 -13.29 15.64 -21.66
N TYR A 179 -13.90 14.67 -20.97
CA TYR A 179 -14.89 13.74 -21.49
C TYR A 179 -15.68 13.14 -20.33
N ALA A 180 -16.87 12.60 -20.62
CA ALA A 180 -17.68 11.90 -19.63
C ALA A 180 -16.89 10.73 -19.04
N PHE A 181 -16.75 10.72 -17.70
CA PHE A 181 -16.03 9.68 -16.98
C PHE A 181 -16.89 9.11 -15.85
N PRO A 182 -17.55 7.96 -16.07
CA PRO A 182 -18.51 7.40 -15.13
C PRO A 182 -17.94 7.02 -13.75
N LEU A 183 -16.62 6.81 -13.66
CA LEU A 183 -15.93 6.44 -12.41
C LEU A 183 -15.47 7.66 -11.61
N PHE A 184 -15.82 8.89 -12.00
CA PHE A 184 -15.31 10.11 -11.40
C PHE A 184 -15.44 10.13 -9.89
N ALA A 185 -16.66 9.88 -9.37
CA ALA A 185 -16.94 10.03 -7.94
C ALA A 185 -16.09 9.13 -7.04
N THR A 186 -15.69 7.96 -7.51
CA THR A 186 -14.82 7.03 -6.78
C THR A 186 -13.34 7.30 -7.08
N ARG A 187 -13.00 7.64 -8.32
CA ARG A 187 -11.62 7.85 -8.78
C ARG A 187 -10.93 9.01 -8.08
N ILE A 188 -11.64 10.07 -7.72
CA ILE A 188 -11.04 11.22 -7.03
C ILE A 188 -10.55 10.89 -5.61
N SER A 189 -10.84 9.71 -5.07
CA SER A 189 -10.29 9.22 -3.79
C SER A 189 -8.75 9.09 -3.80
N VAL A 190 -8.14 9.03 -5.00
CA VAL A 190 -6.68 9.02 -5.15
C VAL A 190 -6.02 10.35 -4.74
N VAL A 191 -6.80 11.44 -4.71
CA VAL A 191 -6.31 12.78 -4.37
C VAL A 191 -6.59 13.10 -2.91
N LYS A 192 -5.53 13.35 -2.15
CA LYS A 192 -5.64 13.83 -0.77
C LYS A 192 -5.52 15.35 -0.75
N VAL A 193 -6.38 15.98 0.04
CA VAL A 193 -6.38 17.44 0.19
C VAL A 193 -5.28 17.86 1.16
N VAL A 194 -4.45 18.80 0.72
CA VAL A 194 -3.31 19.32 1.46
C VAL A 194 -3.43 20.83 1.65
N PRO A 195 -2.91 21.40 2.76
CA PRO A 195 -2.99 22.84 3.02
C PRO A 195 -2.07 23.61 2.08
N LYS A 196 -2.65 24.39 1.16
CA LYS A 196 -1.93 25.18 0.15
C LYS A 196 -0.81 26.00 0.76
N LYS A 197 -1.12 26.79 1.80
CA LYS A 197 -0.16 27.69 2.44
C LYS A 197 1.05 26.96 3.03
N VAL A 198 0.85 25.79 3.61
CA VAL A 198 1.94 25.00 4.24
C VAL A 198 2.84 24.42 3.16
N VAL A 199 2.24 23.86 2.10
CA VAL A 199 3.01 23.25 1.00
C VAL A 199 3.79 24.29 0.22
N GLU A 200 3.18 25.45 -0.10
CA GLU A 200 3.84 26.54 -0.81
C GLU A 200 4.96 27.20 0.01
N ALA A 201 4.84 27.20 1.33
CA ALA A 201 5.87 27.75 2.21
C ALA A 201 7.15 26.87 2.23
N ASP A 202 7.00 25.55 2.39
CA ASP A 202 8.11 24.59 2.36
C ASP A 202 7.60 23.16 2.09
N GLN A 203 7.63 22.76 0.82
CA GLN A 203 7.22 21.42 0.41
C GLN A 203 8.07 20.31 1.03
N LYS A 204 9.37 20.54 1.28
CA LYS A 204 10.24 19.51 1.87
C LYS A 204 9.94 19.31 3.35
N ALA A 205 9.67 20.40 4.07
CA ALA A 205 9.23 20.32 5.46
C ALA A 205 7.86 19.62 5.56
N PHE A 206 6.94 19.93 4.66
CA PHE A 206 5.63 19.26 4.57
C PHE A 206 5.80 17.75 4.29
N ASP A 207 6.66 17.38 3.34
CA ASP A 207 6.94 15.98 3.00
C ASP A 207 7.55 15.20 4.18
N ALA A 208 8.39 15.85 4.99
CA ALA A 208 9.02 15.25 6.17
C ALA A 208 8.07 15.17 7.38
N LYS A 209 7.21 16.16 7.56
CA LYS A 209 6.24 16.26 8.67
C LYS A 209 4.90 16.76 8.14
N PRO A 210 4.00 15.86 7.76
CA PRO A 210 2.79 16.20 7.05
C PRO A 210 1.78 16.94 7.95
N THR A 211 1.09 17.91 7.34
CA THR A 211 -0.10 18.55 7.89
C THR A 211 -1.29 18.13 7.04
N GLY A 212 -2.18 17.33 7.57
CA GLY A 212 -3.40 16.86 6.92
C GLY A 212 -4.65 17.29 7.68
N SER A 213 -5.82 16.79 7.28
CA SER A 213 -7.11 17.03 7.93
C SER A 213 -7.67 15.78 8.62
N GLY A 214 -6.95 14.66 8.54
CA GLY A 214 -7.40 13.38 9.05
C GLY A 214 -7.48 13.27 10.57
N PRO A 215 -7.99 12.16 11.10
CA PRO A 215 -8.22 11.95 12.53
C PRO A 215 -6.95 11.83 13.37
N TYR A 216 -5.79 11.58 12.74
CA TYR A 216 -4.49 11.55 13.41
C TYR A 216 -3.49 12.47 12.74
N LYS A 217 -2.62 13.11 13.53
CA LYS A 217 -1.48 13.89 13.07
C LYS A 217 -0.16 13.21 13.39
N VAL A 218 0.81 13.24 12.48
CA VAL A 218 2.17 12.77 12.73
C VAL A 218 2.87 13.75 13.66
N VAL A 219 3.39 13.24 14.77
CA VAL A 219 4.17 14.04 15.75
C VAL A 219 5.66 13.75 15.68
N GLU A 220 6.02 12.52 15.29
CA GLU A 220 7.42 12.10 15.10
C GLU A 220 7.49 11.02 14.02
N ALA A 221 8.52 11.08 13.17
CA ALA A 221 8.81 10.03 12.21
C ALA A 221 10.32 9.84 12.06
N THR A 222 10.78 8.62 12.28
CA THR A 222 12.16 8.20 12.12
C THR A 222 12.23 7.01 11.17
N ARG A 223 12.97 7.13 10.07
CA ARG A 223 12.88 6.23 8.90
C ARG A 223 13.00 4.72 9.20
N GLN A 224 13.76 4.33 10.21
CA GLN A 224 14.04 2.92 10.54
C GLN A 224 13.60 2.55 11.97
N ASP A 225 12.87 3.42 12.64
CA ASP A 225 12.48 3.20 14.03
C ASP A 225 10.95 3.24 14.19
N LYS A 226 10.35 4.43 14.02
CA LYS A 226 8.93 4.60 14.31
C LYS A 226 8.28 5.75 13.58
N ILE A 227 6.94 5.69 13.54
CA ILE A 227 6.05 6.82 13.26
C ILE A 227 5.10 6.95 14.45
N ALA A 228 5.09 8.10 15.10
CA ALA A 228 4.19 8.39 16.21
C ALA A 228 3.09 9.37 15.77
N PHE A 229 1.86 9.04 16.16
CA PHE A 229 0.68 9.80 15.82
C PHE A 229 -0.04 10.23 17.08
N GLN A 230 -0.69 11.39 17.01
CA GLN A 230 -1.57 11.91 18.03
C GLN A 230 -2.95 12.18 17.43
N ARG A 231 -4.00 11.90 18.20
CA ARG A 231 -5.38 12.22 17.81
C ARG A 231 -5.53 13.72 17.49
N HIS A 232 -6.28 13.99 16.43
CA HIS A 232 -6.72 15.33 16.06
C HIS A 232 -8.08 15.58 16.74
N ASP A 233 -8.06 16.20 17.92
CA ASP A 233 -9.28 16.40 18.74
C ASP A 233 -10.33 17.29 18.07
N ALA A 234 -9.92 18.19 17.16
CA ALA A 234 -10.83 19.03 16.37
C ALA A 234 -11.42 18.29 15.14
N TYR A 235 -11.04 17.04 14.89
CA TYR A 235 -11.58 16.27 13.77
C TYR A 235 -13.10 16.08 13.90
N ASN A 236 -13.82 16.48 12.86
CA ASN A 236 -15.28 16.42 12.79
C ASN A 236 -15.81 15.52 11.65
N GLY A 237 -14.93 14.73 11.05
CA GLY A 237 -15.28 13.83 9.93
C GLY A 237 -15.91 12.51 10.37
N PRO A 238 -16.24 11.63 9.40
CA PRO A 238 -17.01 10.42 9.65
C PRO A 238 -16.25 9.32 10.40
N ARG A 239 -14.93 9.42 10.52
CA ARG A 239 -14.07 8.37 11.11
C ARG A 239 -13.15 8.91 12.20
N PRO A 240 -13.69 9.36 13.36
CA PRO A 240 -12.87 9.93 14.43
C PRO A 240 -11.91 8.88 15.02
N ALA A 241 -10.73 9.36 15.40
CA ALA A 241 -9.75 8.57 16.15
C ALA A 241 -10.32 8.20 17.54
N LYS A 242 -10.26 6.94 17.90
CA LYS A 242 -10.71 6.47 19.23
C LYS A 242 -9.57 6.39 20.23
N ALA A 243 -8.34 6.05 19.81
CA ALA A 243 -7.17 6.07 20.69
C ALA A 243 -6.53 7.47 20.72
N ALA A 244 -5.95 7.87 21.86
CA ALA A 244 -5.29 9.17 22.01
C ALA A 244 -3.99 9.25 21.20
N THR A 245 -3.24 8.15 21.16
CA THR A 245 -1.96 8.05 20.46
C THR A 245 -1.85 6.72 19.72
N MET A 246 -1.02 6.72 18.70
CA MET A 246 -0.67 5.51 17.95
C MET A 246 0.83 5.55 17.63
N VAL A 247 1.52 4.43 17.81
CA VAL A 247 2.94 4.29 17.49
C VAL A 247 3.13 3.09 16.56
N TRP A 248 3.65 3.33 15.39
CA TRP A 248 4.06 2.30 14.46
C TRP A 248 5.55 2.06 14.62
N ARG A 249 5.92 0.86 15.07
CA ARG A 249 7.30 0.36 15.17
C ARG A 249 7.72 -0.23 13.83
N LEU A 250 8.70 0.38 13.17
CA LEU A 250 9.19 -0.08 11.87
C LEU A 250 10.18 -1.23 12.11
N THR A 251 9.69 -2.45 12.10
CA THR A 251 10.43 -3.67 12.44
C THR A 251 10.50 -4.59 11.21
N SER A 252 11.54 -4.42 10.39
CA SER A 252 11.73 -5.21 9.16
C SER A 252 12.04 -6.68 9.45
N ASP A 253 12.73 -6.99 10.56
CA ASP A 253 12.97 -8.37 10.98
C ASP A 253 11.66 -9.05 11.37
N PRO A 254 11.25 -10.13 10.67
CA PRO A 254 9.96 -10.77 10.89
C PRO A 254 9.89 -11.48 12.24
N THR A 255 11.00 -12.06 12.73
CA THR A 255 11.06 -12.77 14.00
C THR A 255 10.90 -11.79 15.17
N ALA A 256 11.57 -10.65 15.11
CA ALA A 256 11.43 -9.59 16.11
C ALA A 256 10.01 -9.02 16.10
N ARG A 257 9.37 -8.89 14.93
CA ARG A 257 7.99 -8.41 14.79
C ARG A 257 6.99 -9.38 15.44
N VAL A 258 7.09 -10.67 15.15
CA VAL A 258 6.26 -11.71 15.78
C VAL A 258 6.50 -11.77 17.30
N SER A 259 7.76 -11.72 17.73
CA SER A 259 8.12 -11.74 19.17
C SER A 259 7.56 -10.51 19.90
N SER A 260 7.50 -9.34 19.26
CA SER A 260 6.93 -8.14 19.85
C SER A 260 5.42 -8.24 20.09
N LEU A 261 4.67 -8.92 19.21
CA LEU A 261 3.26 -9.21 19.39
C LEU A 261 3.06 -10.24 20.54
N VAL A 262 3.78 -11.34 20.51
CA VAL A 262 3.65 -12.41 21.52
C VAL A 262 4.00 -11.92 22.92
N SER A 263 5.00 -11.05 23.05
CA SER A 263 5.36 -10.42 24.33
C SER A 263 4.39 -9.30 24.76
N GLY A 264 3.47 -8.91 23.88
CA GLY A 264 2.51 -7.82 24.14
C GLY A 264 3.08 -6.41 24.06
N ARG A 265 4.31 -6.26 23.48
CA ARG A 265 4.92 -4.95 23.20
C ARG A 265 4.11 -4.17 22.17
N VAL A 266 3.58 -4.86 21.15
CA VAL A 266 2.67 -4.30 20.16
C VAL A 266 1.33 -5.06 20.21
N GLN A 267 0.26 -4.42 19.75
CA GLN A 267 -1.07 -5.00 19.75
C GLN A 267 -1.47 -5.59 18.38
N ALA A 268 -0.81 -5.15 17.30
CA ALA A 268 -1.01 -5.70 15.96
C ALA A 268 0.29 -5.72 15.17
N ILE A 269 0.41 -6.65 14.25
CA ILE A 269 1.49 -6.72 13.27
C ILE A 269 0.93 -7.05 11.89
N GLU A 270 1.49 -6.43 10.85
CA GLU A 270 1.27 -6.83 9.47
C GLU A 270 2.32 -7.85 9.02
N ASP A 271 2.06 -8.45 7.86
CA ASP A 271 3.01 -9.30 7.13
C ASP A 271 3.64 -10.37 8.03
N VAL A 272 2.78 -11.11 8.72
CA VAL A 272 3.19 -12.27 9.51
C VAL A 272 3.88 -13.27 8.58
N PRO A 273 5.09 -13.75 8.90
CA PRO A 273 5.70 -14.80 8.09
C PRO A 273 4.77 -15.99 7.96
N TYR A 274 4.60 -16.52 6.77
CA TYR A 274 3.65 -17.61 6.54
C TYR A 274 3.91 -18.82 7.42
N VAL A 275 5.17 -19.13 7.70
CA VAL A 275 5.61 -20.22 8.60
C VAL A 275 5.13 -20.03 10.05
N ASP A 276 4.97 -18.78 10.49
CA ASP A 276 4.62 -18.43 11.87
C ASP A 276 3.11 -18.38 12.12
N VAL A 277 2.28 -18.29 11.05
CA VAL A 277 0.82 -18.16 11.15
C VAL A 277 0.22 -19.24 12.06
N ALA A 278 0.60 -20.50 11.85
CA ALA A 278 0.10 -21.62 12.67
C ALA A 278 0.57 -21.53 14.13
N GLY A 279 1.78 -21.02 14.37
CA GLY A 279 2.39 -20.89 15.72
C GLY A 279 1.77 -19.78 16.58
N LEU A 280 1.00 -18.89 15.99
CA LEU A 280 0.29 -17.81 16.70
C LEU A 280 -1.10 -18.23 17.23
N LYS A 281 -1.59 -19.43 16.86
CA LYS A 281 -2.88 -19.94 17.34
C LYS A 281 -2.92 -19.97 18.87
N GLY A 282 -3.94 -19.34 19.46
CA GLY A 282 -4.12 -19.22 20.90
C GLY A 282 -3.27 -18.12 21.57
N LYS A 283 -2.38 -17.45 20.85
CA LYS A 283 -1.59 -16.30 21.34
C LYS A 283 -2.10 -14.97 20.81
N ALA A 284 -2.58 -14.97 19.57
CA ALA A 284 -3.15 -13.81 18.89
C ALA A 284 -4.23 -14.28 17.92
N VAL A 285 -5.13 -13.38 17.52
CA VAL A 285 -5.98 -13.59 16.36
C VAL A 285 -5.10 -13.42 15.13
N THR A 286 -5.22 -14.32 14.17
CA THR A 286 -4.48 -14.26 12.91
C THR A 286 -5.46 -14.51 11.77
N GLU A 287 -5.47 -13.62 10.78
CA GLU A 287 -6.29 -13.74 9.59
C GLU A 287 -5.44 -13.42 8.35
N SER A 288 -5.63 -14.19 7.30
CA SER A 288 -5.00 -14.00 5.99
C SER A 288 -6.06 -13.55 5.00
N VAL A 289 -6.04 -12.27 4.63
CA VAL A 289 -7.01 -11.67 3.72
C VAL A 289 -6.50 -11.78 2.28
N GLU A 290 -7.34 -12.24 1.36
CA GLU A 290 -7.03 -12.22 -0.07
C GLU A 290 -6.84 -10.78 -0.55
N SER A 291 -5.82 -10.55 -1.37
CA SER A 291 -5.43 -9.21 -1.81
C SER A 291 -5.11 -9.19 -3.30
N PHE A 292 -5.12 -7.99 -3.88
CA PHE A 292 -4.53 -7.78 -5.20
C PHE A 292 -3.02 -8.05 -5.19
N GLY A 293 -2.36 -7.87 -4.04
CA GLY A 293 -0.92 -8.04 -3.89
C GLY A 293 -0.42 -9.30 -4.57
N ASN A 294 0.44 -9.16 -5.57
CA ASN A 294 0.91 -10.25 -6.40
C ASN A 294 2.42 -10.33 -6.46
N LEU A 295 2.93 -11.50 -6.83
CA LEU A 295 4.24 -11.67 -7.42
C LEU A 295 4.07 -11.64 -8.94
N PHE A 296 4.70 -10.71 -9.62
CA PHE A 296 4.74 -10.67 -11.06
C PHE A 296 6.12 -11.07 -11.61
N LEU A 297 6.12 -11.62 -12.84
CA LEU A 297 7.30 -11.60 -13.69
C LEU A 297 7.21 -10.40 -14.63
N MET A 298 8.27 -9.60 -14.66
CA MET A 298 8.43 -8.46 -15.55
C MET A 298 9.63 -8.69 -16.47
N PHE A 299 9.39 -8.66 -17.78
CA PHE A 299 10.41 -8.89 -18.79
C PHE A 299 10.83 -7.57 -19.45
N ASN A 300 12.12 -7.40 -19.71
CA ASN A 300 12.62 -6.28 -20.51
C ASN A 300 12.35 -6.54 -22.00
N PHE A 301 11.28 -5.95 -22.51
CA PHE A 301 10.84 -6.14 -23.89
C PHE A 301 11.87 -5.68 -24.93
N ALA A 302 12.73 -4.73 -24.59
CA ALA A 302 13.81 -4.27 -25.49
C ALA A 302 15.03 -5.20 -25.52
N ARG A 303 15.05 -6.28 -24.71
CA ARG A 303 16.20 -7.18 -24.60
C ARG A 303 15.87 -8.58 -25.11
N LYS A 304 16.61 -9.04 -26.15
CA LYS A 304 16.49 -10.41 -26.65
C LYS A 304 16.91 -11.44 -25.59
N PRO A 305 16.23 -12.61 -25.52
CA PRO A 305 15.08 -13.01 -26.34
C PRO A 305 13.72 -12.66 -25.73
N PHE A 306 13.65 -11.73 -24.77
CA PHE A 306 12.40 -11.37 -24.05
C PHE A 306 11.45 -10.48 -24.88
N ASP A 307 11.85 -10.02 -26.07
CA ASP A 307 10.99 -9.44 -27.10
C ASP A 307 10.03 -10.49 -27.72
N ASP A 308 10.40 -11.77 -27.71
CA ASP A 308 9.54 -12.85 -28.18
C ASP A 308 8.56 -13.32 -27.07
N LYS A 309 7.25 -13.22 -27.33
CA LYS A 309 6.23 -13.65 -26.36
C LYS A 309 6.31 -15.13 -26.00
N ARG A 310 6.77 -15.99 -26.92
CA ARG A 310 6.90 -17.44 -26.67
C ARG A 310 7.91 -17.73 -25.56
N VAL A 311 8.98 -16.95 -25.47
CA VAL A 311 9.95 -17.06 -24.37
C VAL A 311 9.32 -16.66 -23.05
N ARG A 312 8.58 -15.53 -23.01
CA ARG A 312 7.92 -15.07 -21.79
C ARG A 312 6.85 -16.06 -21.31
N GLN A 313 6.02 -16.55 -22.24
CA GLN A 313 5.02 -17.57 -21.96
C GLN A 313 5.65 -18.89 -21.47
N ALA A 314 6.75 -19.34 -22.10
CA ALA A 314 7.47 -20.53 -21.69
C ALA A 314 7.94 -20.44 -20.22
N LEU A 315 8.49 -19.29 -19.83
CA LEU A 315 8.93 -19.06 -18.46
C LEU A 315 7.78 -19.05 -17.45
N HIS A 316 6.56 -18.65 -17.85
CA HIS A 316 5.36 -18.81 -17.03
C HIS A 316 4.88 -20.26 -16.96
N TYR A 317 4.77 -20.98 -18.10
CA TYR A 317 4.33 -22.39 -18.12
C TYR A 317 5.30 -23.33 -17.36
N ALA A 318 6.56 -22.97 -17.26
CA ALA A 318 7.54 -23.74 -16.50
C ALA A 318 7.30 -23.71 -14.98
N LEU A 319 6.59 -22.73 -14.45
CA LEU A 319 6.43 -22.53 -13.01
C LEU A 319 5.46 -23.54 -12.40
N ASP A 320 5.92 -24.25 -11.37
CA ASP A 320 5.05 -25.02 -10.48
C ASP A 320 4.50 -24.11 -9.38
N VAL A 321 3.45 -23.35 -9.73
CA VAL A 321 2.86 -22.36 -8.82
C VAL A 321 2.17 -23.05 -7.64
N ASP A 322 1.60 -24.22 -7.81
CA ASP A 322 1.00 -24.99 -6.72
C ASP A 322 2.05 -25.38 -5.68
N LYS A 323 3.23 -25.82 -6.13
CA LYS A 323 4.38 -26.08 -5.26
C LYS A 323 4.85 -24.82 -4.55
N ILE A 324 4.94 -23.69 -5.26
CA ILE A 324 5.29 -22.39 -4.68
C ILE A 324 4.31 -22.01 -3.57
N VAL A 325 3.01 -22.11 -3.83
CA VAL A 325 1.96 -21.78 -2.84
C VAL A 325 2.03 -22.74 -1.64
N ALA A 326 2.22 -24.03 -1.87
CA ALA A 326 2.26 -25.02 -0.80
C ALA A 326 3.50 -24.87 0.08
N THR A 327 4.70 -24.67 -0.51
CA THR A 327 5.98 -24.74 0.21
C THR A 327 6.48 -23.41 0.72
N ALA A 328 6.49 -22.35 -0.12
CA ALA A 328 6.99 -21.05 0.28
C ALA A 328 5.92 -20.17 0.93
N MET A 329 4.64 -20.34 0.54
CA MET A 329 3.55 -19.49 1.03
C MET A 329 2.64 -20.20 2.05
N TYR A 330 2.89 -21.48 2.36
CA TYR A 330 2.09 -22.25 3.33
C TYR A 330 0.57 -22.13 3.08
N GLY A 331 0.15 -22.14 1.80
CA GLY A 331 -1.23 -21.99 1.38
C GLY A 331 -1.77 -20.55 1.37
N ASN A 332 -0.93 -19.54 1.66
CA ASN A 332 -1.34 -18.12 1.68
C ASN A 332 -1.16 -17.44 0.32
N GLY A 333 -1.52 -18.13 -0.76
CA GLY A 333 -1.50 -17.63 -2.12
C GLY A 333 -2.55 -18.30 -2.98
N VAL A 334 -2.86 -17.68 -4.11
CA VAL A 334 -3.73 -18.22 -5.16
C VAL A 334 -2.99 -18.08 -6.48
N ALA A 335 -2.83 -19.17 -7.24
CA ALA A 335 -2.26 -19.14 -8.58
C ALA A 335 -3.04 -18.16 -9.45
N SER A 336 -2.33 -17.32 -10.21
CA SER A 336 -2.99 -16.32 -11.03
C SER A 336 -3.67 -16.94 -12.24
N THR A 337 -4.98 -16.77 -12.33
CA THR A 337 -5.81 -17.10 -13.49
C THR A 337 -6.24 -15.85 -14.24
N SER A 338 -5.84 -14.69 -13.75
CA SER A 338 -6.12 -13.37 -14.32
C SER A 338 -5.14 -12.34 -13.79
N TYR A 339 -5.20 -11.15 -14.36
CA TYR A 339 -4.55 -9.97 -13.77
C TYR A 339 -5.17 -9.58 -12.41
N LEU A 340 -6.46 -9.80 -12.23
CA LEU A 340 -7.19 -9.57 -10.97
C LEU A 340 -7.32 -10.87 -10.17
N GLN A 341 -7.28 -10.75 -8.84
CA GLN A 341 -7.55 -11.88 -7.95
C GLN A 341 -9.03 -12.34 -8.03
N PRO A 342 -9.33 -13.62 -7.80
CA PRO A 342 -10.69 -14.17 -7.93
C PRO A 342 -11.77 -13.47 -7.08
N SER A 343 -11.41 -12.93 -5.92
CA SER A 343 -12.34 -12.20 -5.05
C SER A 343 -12.65 -10.76 -5.52
N HIS A 344 -11.94 -10.25 -6.53
CA HIS A 344 -12.19 -8.91 -7.03
C HIS A 344 -13.53 -8.83 -7.76
N PRO A 345 -14.38 -7.80 -7.51
CA PRO A 345 -15.69 -7.69 -8.18
C PRO A 345 -15.64 -7.64 -9.72
N GLY A 346 -14.53 -7.13 -10.27
CA GLY A 346 -14.29 -7.08 -11.72
C GLY A 346 -13.48 -8.27 -12.25
N TYR A 347 -13.39 -9.37 -11.49
CA TYR A 347 -12.62 -10.54 -11.93
C TYR A 347 -13.16 -11.11 -13.25
N HIS A 348 -12.26 -11.39 -14.17
CA HIS A 348 -12.46 -12.10 -15.41
C HIS A 348 -11.30 -13.08 -15.57
N GLN A 349 -11.59 -14.37 -15.69
CA GLN A 349 -10.55 -15.35 -15.99
C GLN A 349 -9.95 -15.06 -17.35
N ALA A 350 -8.64 -14.85 -17.43
CA ALA A 350 -7.99 -14.56 -18.70
C ALA A 350 -8.10 -15.73 -19.69
N ALA A 351 -8.17 -15.41 -20.98
CA ALA A 351 -8.18 -16.42 -22.05
C ALA A 351 -6.92 -17.28 -22.04
N THR A 352 -5.78 -16.71 -21.60
CA THR A 352 -4.51 -17.44 -21.40
C THR A 352 -4.23 -17.59 -19.91
N VAL A 353 -4.29 -18.82 -19.41
CA VAL A 353 -3.92 -19.19 -18.02
C VAL A 353 -2.66 -20.04 -18.07
N TYR A 354 -1.69 -19.68 -17.24
CA TYR A 354 -0.40 -20.38 -17.14
C TYR A 354 -0.44 -21.45 -16.05
N GLY A 355 -0.91 -22.66 -16.41
CA GLY A 355 -0.74 -23.85 -15.57
C GLY A 355 0.67 -24.43 -15.72
N HIS A 356 1.12 -25.24 -14.75
CA HIS A 356 2.41 -25.92 -14.83
C HIS A 356 2.43 -26.93 -15.99
N ASP A 357 3.15 -26.59 -17.05
CA ASP A 357 3.31 -27.40 -18.26
C ASP A 357 4.76 -27.31 -18.77
N PRO A 358 5.68 -28.08 -18.19
CA PRO A 358 7.10 -28.03 -18.55
C PRO A 358 7.37 -28.49 -19.98
N GLU A 359 6.54 -29.37 -20.55
CA GLU A 359 6.74 -29.82 -21.94
C GLU A 359 6.35 -28.72 -22.93
N LYS A 360 5.26 -28.01 -22.69
CA LYS A 360 4.88 -26.82 -23.44
C LYS A 360 5.94 -25.71 -23.33
N ALA A 361 6.49 -25.52 -22.12
CA ALA A 361 7.58 -24.57 -21.92
C ALA A 361 8.80 -24.88 -22.77
N LYS A 362 9.25 -26.15 -22.79
CA LYS A 362 10.36 -26.60 -23.63
C LYS A 362 10.07 -26.41 -25.12
N ALA A 363 8.85 -26.76 -25.59
CA ALA A 363 8.43 -26.59 -26.95
C ALA A 363 8.49 -25.12 -27.39
N LEU A 364 7.92 -24.19 -26.58
CA LEU A 364 7.94 -22.76 -26.88
C LEU A 364 9.38 -22.19 -26.91
N LEU A 365 10.26 -22.63 -26.00
CA LEU A 365 11.68 -22.22 -26.01
C LEU A 365 12.39 -22.73 -27.29
N ALA A 366 12.11 -23.95 -27.73
CA ALA A 366 12.68 -24.51 -28.96
C ALA A 366 12.18 -23.75 -30.20
N GLU A 367 10.87 -23.49 -30.28
CA GLU A 367 10.25 -22.70 -31.36
C GLU A 367 10.79 -21.28 -31.45
N ALA A 368 11.13 -20.68 -30.30
CA ALA A 368 11.74 -19.36 -30.22
C ALA A 368 13.26 -19.37 -30.44
N GLY A 369 13.88 -20.53 -30.65
CA GLY A 369 15.34 -20.66 -30.76
C GLY A 369 16.08 -20.33 -29.47
N ALA A 370 15.42 -20.47 -28.33
CA ALA A 370 15.93 -20.10 -27.02
C ALA A 370 16.22 -21.32 -26.11
N SER A 371 16.37 -22.52 -26.68
CA SER A 371 16.80 -23.72 -25.94
C SER A 371 18.13 -23.46 -25.22
N GLY A 372 18.23 -23.83 -23.95
CA GLY A 372 19.45 -23.60 -23.15
C GLY A 372 19.69 -22.14 -22.76
N LEU A 373 18.64 -21.29 -22.80
CA LEU A 373 18.66 -19.90 -22.38
C LEU A 373 19.33 -19.75 -21.01
N SER A 374 20.21 -18.76 -20.89
CA SER A 374 20.78 -18.32 -19.59
C SER A 374 20.11 -17.04 -19.13
N VAL A 375 19.59 -17.05 -17.91
CA VAL A 375 18.79 -15.96 -17.33
C VAL A 375 19.33 -15.57 -15.95
N THR A 376 19.52 -14.28 -15.73
CA THR A 376 19.64 -13.73 -14.38
C THR A 376 18.27 -13.24 -13.96
N LEU A 377 17.66 -13.91 -12.95
CA LEU A 377 16.42 -13.47 -12.34
C LEU A 377 16.72 -12.41 -11.28
N LEU A 378 16.40 -11.15 -11.58
CA LEU A 378 16.38 -10.11 -10.59
C LEU A 378 15.23 -10.33 -9.62
N THR A 379 15.48 -10.12 -8.33
CA THR A 379 14.39 -10.15 -7.34
C THR A 379 14.73 -9.28 -6.13
N THR A 380 13.70 -8.90 -5.38
CA THR A 380 13.88 -8.13 -4.15
C THR A 380 14.12 -9.05 -2.96
N ASN A 381 14.81 -8.55 -1.94
CA ASN A 381 15.02 -9.25 -0.67
C ASN A 381 13.81 -9.17 0.27
N THR A 382 12.62 -8.85 -0.25
CA THR A 382 11.36 -8.93 0.49
C THR A 382 11.12 -10.38 0.92
N GLY A 383 10.90 -10.62 2.21
CA GLY A 383 10.96 -11.95 2.82
C GLY A 383 10.25 -13.05 2.01
N TRP A 384 8.93 -12.93 1.79
CA TRP A 384 8.15 -13.92 1.07
C TRP A 384 8.54 -14.08 -0.42
N VAL A 385 9.07 -13.01 -1.05
CA VAL A 385 9.58 -13.06 -2.43
C VAL A 385 10.90 -13.82 -2.48
N ASN A 386 11.76 -13.57 -1.49
CA ASN A 386 13.03 -14.26 -1.33
C ASN A 386 12.83 -15.78 -1.16
N ASP A 387 11.78 -16.19 -0.44
CA ASP A 387 11.45 -17.61 -0.24
C ASP A 387 10.95 -18.29 -1.53
N ILE A 388 10.33 -17.53 -2.44
CA ILE A 388 9.82 -18.03 -3.74
C ILE A 388 10.92 -18.12 -4.81
N ALA A 389 11.89 -17.21 -4.81
CA ALA A 389 12.89 -17.11 -5.87
C ALA A 389 13.65 -18.42 -6.18
N PRO A 390 14.06 -19.24 -5.20
CA PRO A 390 14.68 -20.55 -5.45
C PRO A 390 13.77 -21.54 -6.18
N LEU A 391 12.44 -21.48 -5.92
CA LEU A 391 11.46 -22.35 -6.56
C LEU A 391 11.20 -21.96 -8.02
N ILE A 392 11.25 -20.66 -8.33
CA ILE A 392 11.24 -20.17 -9.72
C ILE A 392 12.48 -20.70 -10.46
N LYS A 393 13.66 -20.57 -9.84
CA LYS A 393 14.90 -21.09 -10.42
C LYS A 393 14.80 -22.60 -10.65
N GLU A 394 14.36 -23.38 -9.69
CA GLU A 394 14.18 -24.83 -9.82
C GLU A 394 13.27 -25.17 -11.02
N SER A 395 12.12 -24.49 -11.13
CA SER A 395 11.16 -24.70 -12.20
C SER A 395 11.77 -24.39 -13.59
N TRP A 396 12.52 -23.31 -13.72
CA TRP A 396 13.16 -22.93 -14.96
C TRP A 396 14.33 -23.84 -15.32
N ASP A 397 15.15 -24.23 -14.34
CA ASP A 397 16.25 -25.16 -14.56
C ASP A 397 15.74 -26.55 -15.06
N ALA A 398 14.56 -27.00 -14.59
CA ALA A 398 13.92 -28.25 -14.99
C ALA A 398 13.51 -28.27 -16.49
N VAL A 399 13.31 -27.11 -17.10
CA VAL A 399 13.03 -26.99 -18.54
C VAL A 399 14.27 -26.61 -19.37
N GLY A 400 15.46 -26.65 -18.76
CA GLY A 400 16.74 -26.42 -19.44
C GLY A 400 17.18 -24.95 -19.50
N VAL A 401 16.52 -24.05 -18.79
CA VAL A 401 16.95 -22.65 -18.60
C VAL A 401 18.01 -22.60 -17.50
N LYS A 402 19.14 -21.95 -17.77
CA LYS A 402 20.23 -21.81 -16.79
C LYS A 402 19.99 -20.54 -15.95
N THR A 403 19.44 -20.70 -14.75
CA THR A 403 18.99 -19.58 -13.95
C THR A 403 19.99 -19.20 -12.86
N THR A 404 20.34 -17.90 -12.79
CA THR A 404 21.10 -17.29 -11.71
C THR A 404 20.20 -16.31 -10.95
N LEU A 405 20.27 -16.31 -9.63
CA LEU A 405 19.51 -15.35 -8.81
C LEU A 405 20.37 -14.12 -8.50
N ASP A 406 19.79 -12.94 -8.69
CA ASP A 406 20.33 -11.63 -8.24
C ASP A 406 19.33 -11.01 -7.27
N ILE A 407 19.57 -11.24 -5.97
CA ILE A 407 18.69 -10.81 -4.89
C ILE A 407 19.28 -9.55 -4.25
N GLY A 408 18.50 -8.48 -4.17
CA GLY A 408 18.96 -7.21 -3.61
C GLY A 408 17.83 -6.39 -2.99
N ASP A 409 18.20 -5.27 -2.36
CA ASP A 409 17.20 -4.33 -1.89
C ASP A 409 16.39 -3.74 -3.05
N SER A 410 15.12 -3.41 -2.77
CA SER A 410 14.18 -2.96 -3.81
C SER A 410 14.70 -1.74 -4.58
N SER A 411 15.29 -0.76 -3.88
CA SER A 411 15.80 0.46 -4.52
C SER A 411 16.96 0.15 -5.47
N GLY A 412 17.89 -0.73 -5.06
CA GLY A 412 19.02 -1.16 -5.89
C GLY A 412 18.56 -1.91 -7.13
N GLN A 413 17.63 -2.85 -6.97
CA GLN A 413 17.12 -3.63 -8.10
C GLN A 413 16.32 -2.77 -9.09
N TYR A 414 15.47 -1.86 -8.62
CA TYR A 414 14.76 -0.94 -9.52
C TYR A 414 15.68 0.07 -10.22
N LYS A 415 16.84 0.42 -9.68
CA LYS A 415 17.87 1.19 -10.40
C LYS A 415 18.39 0.43 -11.63
N LYS A 416 18.65 -0.90 -11.49
CA LYS A 416 19.03 -1.75 -12.63
C LYS A 416 17.92 -1.82 -13.66
N VAL A 417 16.67 -2.01 -13.21
CA VAL A 417 15.47 -2.02 -14.07
C VAL A 417 15.34 -0.71 -14.85
N ASP A 418 15.41 0.42 -14.16
CA ASP A 418 15.28 1.75 -14.76
C ASP A 418 16.42 2.06 -15.74
N ALA A 419 17.62 1.52 -15.52
CA ALA A 419 18.74 1.58 -16.45
C ALA A 419 18.57 0.62 -17.64
N GLY A 420 17.67 -0.39 -17.57
CA GLY A 420 17.50 -1.45 -18.57
C GLY A 420 18.50 -2.59 -18.43
N ASP A 421 19.20 -2.64 -17.32
CA ASP A 421 20.22 -3.67 -17.04
C ASP A 421 19.60 -4.89 -16.37
N PHE A 422 18.63 -5.49 -17.04
CA PHE A 422 17.97 -6.72 -16.62
C PHE A 422 17.32 -7.42 -17.83
N GLY A 423 17.07 -8.72 -17.69
CA GLY A 423 16.25 -9.50 -18.64
C GLY A 423 14.86 -9.76 -18.06
N VAL A 424 14.80 -10.31 -16.86
CA VAL A 424 13.56 -10.61 -16.16
C VAL A 424 13.71 -10.28 -14.67
N MET A 425 12.61 -9.79 -14.07
CA MET A 425 12.50 -9.51 -12.64
C MET A 425 11.26 -10.18 -12.07
N ALA A 426 11.41 -10.86 -10.93
CA ALA A 426 10.30 -11.24 -10.06
C ALA A 426 10.20 -10.26 -8.91
N ALA A 427 9.06 -9.58 -8.75
CA ALA A 427 8.88 -8.59 -7.70
C ALA A 427 7.42 -8.51 -7.23
N PRO A 428 7.19 -8.00 -6.00
CA PRO A 428 5.85 -7.76 -5.52
C PRO A 428 5.24 -6.51 -6.15
N GLY A 429 3.92 -6.49 -6.31
CA GLY A 429 3.17 -5.31 -6.74
C GLY A 429 1.79 -5.26 -6.09
N ASP A 430 1.36 -4.07 -5.70
CA ASP A 430 0.03 -3.85 -5.13
C ASP A 430 -0.47 -2.42 -5.45
N PRO A 431 -0.98 -2.16 -6.66
CA PRO A 431 -1.59 -0.88 -7.00
C PRO A 431 -2.92 -0.63 -6.30
N SER A 432 -3.52 -1.64 -5.67
CA SER A 432 -4.81 -1.48 -4.97
C SER A 432 -4.74 -0.54 -3.76
N VAL A 433 -3.53 -0.21 -3.29
CA VAL A 433 -3.32 0.81 -2.25
C VAL A 433 -3.81 2.20 -2.70
N PHE A 434 -3.80 2.50 -4.00
CA PHE A 434 -4.30 3.77 -4.56
C PHE A 434 -5.80 3.74 -4.85
N GLY A 435 -6.36 2.61 -5.21
CA GLY A 435 -7.77 2.45 -5.57
C GLY A 435 -8.10 1.02 -5.96
N ASN A 436 -9.39 0.71 -6.08
CA ASN A 436 -9.83 -0.67 -6.32
C ASN A 436 -10.63 -0.84 -7.62
N ASP A 437 -10.74 0.19 -8.45
CA ASP A 437 -11.42 0.02 -9.75
C ASP A 437 -10.48 -0.58 -10.80
N VAL A 438 -11.06 -1.38 -11.68
CA VAL A 438 -10.31 -2.16 -12.70
C VAL A 438 -9.46 -1.27 -13.62
N ASP A 439 -9.98 -0.11 -14.01
CA ASP A 439 -9.26 0.82 -14.86
C ASP A 439 -8.00 1.36 -14.18
N LEU A 440 -8.08 1.73 -12.89
CA LEU A 440 -6.93 2.19 -12.11
C LEU A 440 -5.88 1.10 -12.00
N LEU A 441 -6.30 -0.14 -11.65
CA LEU A 441 -5.40 -1.27 -11.47
C LEU A 441 -4.66 -1.61 -12.77
N LEU A 442 -5.36 -1.62 -13.91
CA LEU A 442 -4.75 -1.86 -15.21
C LEU A 442 -3.85 -0.71 -15.65
N ARG A 443 -4.28 0.55 -15.49
CA ARG A 443 -3.50 1.72 -15.87
C ARG A 443 -2.20 1.86 -15.09
N TRP A 444 -2.13 1.36 -13.85
CA TRP A 444 -0.89 1.41 -13.08
C TRP A 444 0.28 0.75 -13.79
N PHE A 445 0.07 -0.45 -14.34
CA PHE A 445 1.14 -1.18 -15.02
C PHE A 445 1.14 -0.98 -16.54
N TYR A 446 -0.03 -0.82 -17.17
CA TYR A 446 -0.17 -0.84 -18.64
C TYR A 446 -0.62 0.49 -19.22
N GLY A 447 -0.84 1.51 -18.41
CA GLY A 447 -1.09 2.87 -18.87
C GLY A 447 0.18 3.57 -19.37
N GLU A 448 0.03 4.83 -19.76
CA GLU A 448 1.16 5.67 -20.10
C GLU A 448 1.91 6.07 -18.82
N GLY A 449 3.14 5.60 -18.65
CA GLY A 449 3.90 5.87 -17.43
C GLY A 449 5.27 5.17 -17.40
N VAL A 450 5.91 5.27 -16.25
CA VAL A 450 7.27 4.74 -16.02
C VAL A 450 7.37 3.23 -16.28
N TRP A 451 6.28 2.49 -16.04
CA TRP A 451 6.27 1.05 -16.21
C TRP A 451 6.47 0.65 -17.67
N THR A 452 5.60 1.11 -18.55
CA THR A 452 5.62 0.78 -19.97
C THR A 452 6.81 1.41 -20.71
N THR A 453 7.16 2.66 -20.36
CA THR A 453 8.19 3.40 -21.10
C THR A 453 9.61 3.07 -20.67
N LYS A 454 9.86 2.93 -19.37
CA LYS A 454 11.21 2.84 -18.80
C LYS A 454 11.54 1.47 -18.24
N ARG A 455 10.58 0.82 -17.55
CA ARG A 455 10.83 -0.44 -16.84
C ARG A 455 10.79 -1.63 -17.77
N PHE A 456 9.62 -2.06 -18.21
CA PHE A 456 9.56 -3.20 -19.13
C PHE A 456 9.60 -2.82 -20.62
N ARG A 457 9.64 -1.52 -20.96
CA ARG A 457 9.96 -0.99 -22.30
C ARG A 457 9.07 -1.51 -23.42
N TRP A 458 7.80 -1.64 -23.13
CA TRP A 458 6.78 -2.13 -24.06
C TRP A 458 6.10 -1.00 -24.85
N ALA A 459 6.24 0.23 -24.38
CA ALA A 459 5.61 1.41 -24.97
C ALA A 459 5.89 1.53 -26.47
N GLY A 460 4.82 1.80 -27.23
CA GLY A 460 4.89 1.97 -28.69
C GLY A 460 4.78 0.66 -29.49
N SER A 461 4.72 -0.52 -28.84
CA SER A 461 4.36 -1.75 -29.55
C SER A 461 2.90 -1.72 -30.01
N PRO A 462 2.51 -2.50 -31.05
CA PRO A 462 1.11 -2.57 -31.47
C PRO A 462 0.16 -2.97 -30.34
N GLU A 463 0.57 -3.91 -29.50
CA GLU A 463 -0.22 -4.42 -28.39
C GLU A 463 -0.34 -3.39 -27.25
N ASP A 464 0.71 -2.62 -26.95
CA ASP A 464 0.64 -1.47 -26.02
C ASP A 464 -0.37 -0.44 -26.50
N GLN A 465 -0.33 -0.09 -27.79
CA GLN A 465 -1.29 0.84 -28.39
C GLN A 465 -2.73 0.30 -28.30
N GLN A 466 -2.93 -0.99 -28.55
CA GLN A 466 -4.24 -1.64 -28.44
C GLN A 466 -4.75 -1.62 -26.98
N VAL A 467 -3.91 -1.98 -26.01
CA VAL A 467 -4.26 -1.92 -24.57
C VAL A 467 -4.67 -0.51 -24.17
N ARG A 468 -3.87 0.51 -24.53
CA ARG A 468 -4.20 1.89 -24.20
C ARG A 468 -5.48 2.36 -24.86
N GLY A 469 -5.69 1.99 -26.13
CA GLY A 469 -6.95 2.30 -26.85
C GLY A 469 -8.18 1.69 -26.18
N LEU A 470 -8.09 0.42 -25.73
CA LEU A 470 -9.18 -0.24 -24.99
C LEU A 470 -9.44 0.40 -23.62
N LEU A 471 -8.38 0.76 -22.89
CA LEU A 471 -8.50 1.49 -21.60
C LEU A 471 -9.14 2.86 -21.78
N ASP A 472 -8.79 3.60 -22.83
CA ASP A 472 -9.37 4.92 -23.11
C ASP A 472 -10.83 4.82 -23.57
N GLN A 473 -11.16 3.79 -24.35
CA GLN A 473 -12.55 3.50 -24.71
C GLN A 473 -13.38 3.09 -23.48
N ALA A 474 -12.84 2.21 -22.62
CA ALA A 474 -13.51 1.80 -21.38
C ALA A 474 -13.78 3.00 -20.46
N ALA A 475 -12.82 3.91 -20.31
CA ALA A 475 -12.94 5.11 -19.48
C ALA A 475 -14.09 6.02 -19.92
N ARG A 476 -14.45 6.02 -21.21
CA ARG A 476 -15.54 6.83 -21.81
C ARG A 476 -16.86 6.10 -21.90
N THR A 477 -16.88 4.80 -21.62
CA THR A 477 -18.07 3.96 -21.79
C THR A 477 -18.94 4.04 -20.53
N ALA A 478 -20.14 4.58 -20.65
CA ALA A 478 -21.08 4.75 -19.55
C ALA A 478 -21.69 3.41 -19.09
N ASP A 479 -22.06 2.55 -20.05
CA ASP A 479 -22.65 1.24 -19.75
C ASP A 479 -21.65 0.33 -19.01
N PRO A 480 -21.97 -0.15 -17.79
CA PRO A 480 -21.04 -0.95 -17.00
C PRO A 480 -20.66 -2.29 -17.65
N ALA A 481 -21.59 -2.93 -18.37
CA ALA A 481 -21.33 -4.23 -19.00
C ALA A 481 -20.41 -4.07 -20.22
N ALA A 482 -20.67 -3.08 -21.08
CA ALA A 482 -19.80 -2.75 -22.20
C ALA A 482 -18.41 -2.32 -21.73
N ARG A 483 -18.32 -1.53 -20.66
CA ARG A 483 -17.04 -1.14 -20.05
C ARG A 483 -16.26 -2.35 -19.52
N SER A 484 -16.92 -3.25 -18.80
CA SER A 484 -16.30 -4.49 -18.31
C SER A 484 -15.80 -5.38 -19.47
N ALA A 485 -16.55 -5.47 -20.57
CA ALA A 485 -16.12 -6.21 -21.75
C ALA A 485 -14.83 -5.65 -22.37
N LEU A 486 -14.62 -4.35 -22.34
CA LEU A 486 -13.38 -3.72 -22.79
C LEU A 486 -12.21 -4.03 -21.84
N TRP A 487 -12.41 -3.98 -20.53
CA TRP A 487 -11.39 -4.38 -19.55
C TRP A 487 -11.04 -5.86 -19.68
N ASN A 488 -12.01 -6.73 -19.93
CA ASN A 488 -11.76 -8.16 -20.16
C ASN A 488 -10.85 -8.38 -21.36
N GLN A 489 -11.04 -7.63 -22.46
CA GLN A 489 -10.12 -7.68 -23.61
C GLN A 489 -8.70 -7.23 -23.24
N VAL A 490 -8.57 -6.21 -22.39
CA VAL A 490 -7.24 -5.80 -21.87
C VAL A 490 -6.61 -6.92 -21.05
N ILE A 491 -7.38 -7.54 -20.12
CA ILE A 491 -6.90 -8.64 -19.28
C ILE A 491 -6.43 -9.81 -20.15
N ASP A 492 -7.20 -10.20 -21.17
CA ASP A 492 -6.85 -11.27 -22.08
C ASP A 492 -5.55 -10.96 -22.87
N LEU A 493 -5.44 -9.72 -23.35
CA LEU A 493 -4.27 -9.31 -24.13
C LEU A 493 -3.00 -9.24 -23.27
N VAL A 494 -3.05 -8.68 -22.06
CA VAL A 494 -1.86 -8.63 -21.19
C VAL A 494 -1.46 -10.01 -20.68
N ALA A 495 -2.41 -10.92 -20.49
CA ALA A 495 -2.14 -12.32 -20.18
C ALA A 495 -1.42 -13.00 -21.34
N GLU A 496 -1.92 -12.84 -22.57
CA GLU A 496 -1.28 -13.40 -23.77
C GLU A 496 0.14 -12.86 -23.97
N GLN A 497 0.35 -11.58 -23.76
CA GLN A 497 1.66 -10.95 -23.98
C GLN A 497 2.66 -11.22 -22.86
N ALA A 498 2.22 -11.47 -21.62
CA ALA A 498 3.06 -11.82 -20.48
C ALA A 498 4.29 -10.90 -20.29
N VAL A 499 4.18 -9.60 -20.60
CA VAL A 499 5.30 -8.64 -20.50
C VAL A 499 5.60 -8.30 -19.04
N LEU A 500 4.55 -7.99 -18.29
CA LEU A 500 4.48 -7.95 -16.84
C LEU A 500 3.20 -8.69 -16.48
N TYR A 501 3.27 -9.82 -15.80
CA TYR A 501 2.07 -10.59 -15.51
C TYR A 501 2.19 -11.32 -14.15
N PRO A 502 1.07 -11.40 -13.38
CA PRO A 502 1.08 -12.08 -12.10
C PRO A 502 1.36 -13.58 -12.20
N VAL A 503 2.13 -14.09 -11.27
CA VAL A 503 2.35 -15.54 -11.02
C VAL A 503 1.38 -16.01 -9.95
N VAL A 504 1.25 -15.26 -8.87
CA VAL A 504 0.44 -15.59 -7.70
C VAL A 504 -0.11 -14.31 -7.07
N HIS A 505 -1.36 -14.34 -6.64
CA HIS A 505 -1.94 -13.37 -5.73
C HIS A 505 -1.76 -13.86 -4.30
N ARG A 506 -1.25 -13.00 -3.42
CA ARG A 506 -1.00 -13.37 -2.02
C ARG A 506 -2.21 -13.09 -1.13
N LYS A 507 -2.34 -13.88 -0.07
CA LYS A 507 -3.14 -13.51 1.10
C LYS A 507 -2.22 -12.79 2.07
N LEU A 508 -2.74 -11.72 2.68
CA LEU A 508 -1.99 -10.87 3.63
C LEU A 508 -2.26 -11.34 5.06
N PRO A 509 -1.34 -12.08 5.70
CA PRO A 509 -1.51 -12.50 7.08
C PRO A 509 -1.24 -11.33 8.02
N THR A 510 -2.24 -11.01 8.83
CA THR A 510 -2.21 -9.99 9.88
C THR A 510 -2.50 -10.66 11.22
N ALA A 511 -1.80 -10.28 12.27
CA ALA A 511 -2.04 -10.79 13.60
C ALA A 511 -2.23 -9.66 14.62
N TRP A 512 -3.18 -9.85 15.57
CA TRP A 512 -3.49 -8.85 16.58
C TRP A 512 -4.04 -9.45 17.87
N SER A 513 -4.04 -8.66 18.92
CA SER A 513 -4.69 -8.97 20.20
C SER A 513 -6.10 -8.38 20.21
N ASP A 514 -7.11 -9.23 20.08
CA ASP A 514 -8.53 -8.85 20.21
C ASP A 514 -8.90 -8.35 21.61
N LYS A 515 -8.13 -8.76 22.62
CA LYS A 515 -8.28 -8.29 24.01
C LYS A 515 -7.79 -6.84 24.20
N LYS A 516 -6.91 -6.34 23.33
CA LYS A 516 -6.31 -5.02 23.42
C LYS A 516 -6.76 -4.04 22.34
N LEU A 517 -7.36 -4.55 21.26
CA LEU A 517 -7.85 -3.76 20.14
C LEU A 517 -9.31 -4.09 19.85
N ALA A 518 -10.21 -3.17 20.13
CA ALA A 518 -11.60 -3.33 19.75
C ALA A 518 -11.91 -2.71 18.39
N GLY A 519 -12.53 -3.50 17.50
CA GLY A 519 -12.93 -3.07 16.16
C GLY A 519 -11.83 -3.12 15.10
N PHE A 520 -10.67 -3.72 15.40
CA PHE A 520 -9.61 -3.92 14.41
C PHE A 520 -10.04 -4.93 13.33
N LYS A 521 -9.66 -4.63 12.08
CA LYS A 521 -9.86 -5.51 10.92
C LYS A 521 -8.59 -5.55 10.08
N PRO A 522 -8.17 -6.72 9.60
CA PRO A 522 -7.07 -6.83 8.65
C PRO A 522 -7.45 -6.21 7.31
N LEU A 523 -6.44 -5.79 6.53
CA LEU A 523 -6.65 -5.11 5.27
C LEU A 523 -6.41 -6.06 4.08
N PRO A 524 -7.13 -5.86 2.96
CA PRO A 524 -6.82 -6.51 1.68
C PRO A 524 -5.68 -5.82 0.93
N THR A 525 -5.02 -4.83 1.53
CA THR A 525 -3.87 -4.09 1.02
C THR A 525 -2.74 -4.10 2.03
N THR A 526 -1.51 -3.87 1.57
CA THR A 526 -0.35 -3.74 2.47
C THR A 526 -0.54 -2.57 3.44
N GLY A 527 -0.15 -2.77 4.70
CA GLY A 527 -0.29 -1.80 5.78
C GLY A 527 -1.33 -2.21 6.83
N LEU A 528 -1.47 -1.37 7.84
CA LEU A 528 -2.50 -1.49 8.89
C LEU A 528 -3.35 -0.23 8.92
N SER A 529 -4.58 -0.36 9.35
CA SER A 529 -5.45 0.79 9.65
C SER A 529 -6.05 0.66 11.04
N PHE A 530 -6.02 1.75 11.77
CA PHE A 530 -6.63 1.87 13.09
C PHE A 530 -7.75 2.91 13.13
N LEU A 531 -8.30 3.24 11.96
CA LEU A 531 -9.49 4.08 11.85
C LEU A 531 -10.67 3.38 12.52
N GLY A 532 -11.27 4.03 13.52
CA GLY A 532 -12.37 3.45 14.29
C GLY A 532 -11.97 2.36 15.30
N VAL A 533 -10.68 2.11 15.52
CA VAL A 533 -10.15 1.14 16.48
C VAL A 533 -9.86 1.80 17.81
N SER A 534 -10.33 1.20 18.91
CA SER A 534 -9.98 1.64 20.27
C SER A 534 -8.93 0.71 20.90
N ALA A 535 -8.01 1.31 21.66
CA ALA A 535 -7.19 0.58 22.61
C ALA A 535 -8.03 0.22 23.82
N ALA A 536 -8.03 -1.06 24.25
CA ALA A 536 -8.71 -1.52 25.44
C ALA A 536 -7.86 -1.31 26.70
#